data_9abd789051106340b491d7ec7867b59c
#
_entry.id   9abd789051106340b491d7ec7867b59c
#
_cell.length_a   1.000
_cell.length_b   1.000
_cell.length_c   1.000
_cell.angle_alpha   90.00
_cell.angle_beta   90.00
_cell.angle_gamma   90.00
#
_symmetry.space_group_name_H-M   'P 1'
#
loop_
_entity.id
_entity.type
_entity.pdbx_description
1 polymer ?
#
loop_
_entity_poly.entity_id
_entity_poly.type
_entity_poly.pdbx_seq_one_letter_code
_entity_poly.pdbx_strand_id
1 'polypeptide(L)'
;MRASRWSKTLVVAVGLSLVAAACGDDDETSTDDPADETTTAPDGEPTGDFLGCQVTDTGGVDDNSFNETAFAGLESAADELGFEPAVLESQSDADFAPNIQAHIDNECDIVVTVGFLLGDATATAAEANPDQLFAIVDFDFFDSDAGTDISFDNVKELTFSTDEAAFLAGYLAAATSETGIVGTYGGINIPTVTIFMDGMLAGIEFYNEETGEDVQLVGWDGTDGSFTGDFENAENGRLITEQLLDQGADIIMPVAGPVGQGTIEAINAGGGGERVIWVDTDGCVSVPDACDLFLTSVMKNMDVAVHDAVISASDGSFEGGVYLGTLENEGVGLAPLNEFEDEVDQEIQDRIAELQEQIISGEVTVG
;
A
#
# COMPACT_ATOMS: atom_id res chain seq x y z
N MET A 1 35.79 -44.03 11.63
CA MET A 1 35.80 -45.33 10.87
C MET A 1 34.85 -45.16 9.68
N ARG A 2 35.41 -45.34 8.52
CA ARG A 2 34.88 -45.67 7.19
C ARG A 2 33.91 -44.69 6.53
N ALA A 3 34.51 -44.03 5.55
CA ALA A 3 33.97 -43.45 4.34
C ALA A 3 33.24 -44.48 3.44
N SER A 4 32.30 -43.99 2.62
CA SER A 4 32.05 -44.56 1.28
C SER A 4 31.58 -43.49 0.31
N ARG A 5 32.44 -43.14 -0.62
CA ARG A 5 32.21 -42.41 -1.87
C ARG A 5 31.56 -43.37 -2.87
N TRP A 6 30.62 -42.91 -3.68
CA TRP A 6 30.48 -43.44 -5.05
C TRP A 6 30.06 -42.34 -6.03
N SER A 7 30.93 -42.19 -7.01
CA SER A 7 30.86 -41.39 -8.23
C SER A 7 30.45 -42.30 -9.38
N LYS A 8 29.86 -41.70 -10.44
CA LYS A 8 29.96 -42.03 -11.88
C LYS A 8 28.62 -41.79 -12.54
N THR A 9 28.41 -41.35 -13.77
CA THR A 9 29.25 -40.87 -14.86
C THR A 9 28.32 -40.40 -15.96
N LEU A 10 28.65 -39.33 -16.62
CA LEU A 10 28.37 -38.79 -17.94
C LEU A 10 27.75 -39.72 -18.99
N VAL A 11 26.77 -39.23 -19.80
CA VAL A 11 26.64 -39.55 -21.24
C VAL A 11 26.11 -38.30 -21.97
N VAL A 12 26.91 -37.85 -22.94
CA VAL A 12 26.68 -36.86 -23.98
C VAL A 12 26.03 -37.56 -25.16
N ALA A 13 25.04 -36.95 -25.81
CA ALA A 13 24.64 -37.27 -27.17
C ALA A 13 24.31 -35.99 -27.94
N VAL A 14 25.19 -35.68 -28.87
CA VAL A 14 25.09 -34.67 -29.92
C VAL A 14 24.27 -35.25 -31.06
N GLY A 15 23.32 -34.47 -31.57
CA GLY A 15 22.56 -34.79 -32.76
C GLY A 15 22.36 -33.54 -33.63
N LEU A 16 23.26 -33.37 -34.57
CA LEU A 16 23.25 -32.35 -35.64
C LEU A 16 22.39 -32.88 -36.81
N SER A 17 21.45 -32.09 -37.32
CA SER A 17 20.89 -32.35 -38.65
C SER A 17 20.58 -31.03 -39.37
N LEU A 18 21.38 -30.72 -40.35
CA LEU A 18 21.16 -29.77 -41.44
C LEU A 18 20.29 -30.43 -42.53
N VAL A 19 19.58 -29.61 -43.32
CA VAL A 19 19.27 -29.68 -44.75
C VAL A 19 17.99 -28.87 -45.00
N ALA A 20 17.79 -28.02 -45.93
CA ALA A 20 18.41 -27.36 -47.04
C ALA A 20 17.29 -26.62 -47.79
N ALA A 21 17.61 -25.56 -48.46
CA ALA A 21 16.75 -24.66 -49.22
C ALA A 21 16.13 -25.31 -50.47
N ALA A 22 14.94 -24.82 -50.85
CA ALA A 22 14.49 -24.84 -52.26
C ALA A 22 13.64 -23.60 -52.56
N CYS A 23 14.08 -22.82 -53.53
CA CYS A 23 13.37 -21.77 -54.23
C CYS A 23 12.30 -22.36 -55.19
N GLY A 24 11.23 -21.64 -55.44
CA GLY A 24 10.26 -21.88 -56.50
C GLY A 24 9.32 -20.70 -56.66
N ASP A 25 9.32 -20.15 -57.82
CA ASP A 25 8.79 -18.86 -58.31
C ASP A 25 7.31 -18.94 -58.76
N ASP A 26 6.69 -17.75 -58.86
CA ASP A 26 5.52 -17.33 -59.66
C ASP A 26 4.10 -17.83 -59.31
N ASP A 27 3.11 -17.01 -59.03
CA ASP A 27 2.30 -16.16 -59.90
C ASP A 27 1.09 -15.54 -59.18
N GLU A 28 0.67 -14.39 -59.66
CA GLU A 28 -0.36 -13.47 -59.15
C GLU A 28 -1.76 -14.03 -58.96
N THR A 29 -2.47 -13.56 -57.93
CA THR A 29 -3.83 -12.95 -58.07
C THR A 29 -4.27 -12.22 -56.80
N SER A 30 -4.69 -10.99 -57.00
CA SER A 30 -5.31 -10.08 -56.03
C SER A 30 -6.68 -10.52 -55.55
N THR A 31 -6.95 -10.43 -54.22
CA THR A 31 -8.29 -10.05 -53.73
C THR A 31 -8.13 -9.26 -52.42
N ASP A 32 -8.70 -8.05 -52.45
CA ASP A 32 -8.90 -7.16 -51.34
C ASP A 32 -9.67 -7.84 -50.20
N ASP A 33 -9.14 -7.70 -48.95
CA ASP A 33 -9.93 -7.77 -47.72
C ASP A 33 -9.33 -6.81 -46.67
N PRO A 34 -10.14 -6.15 -45.83
CA PRO A 34 -9.76 -4.91 -45.15
C PRO A 34 -8.86 -5.18 -43.94
N ALA A 35 -7.93 -4.25 -43.77
CA ALA A 35 -6.98 -4.19 -42.67
C ALA A 35 -7.65 -4.27 -41.30
N ASP A 36 -7.27 -5.29 -40.57
CA ASP A 36 -7.36 -5.36 -39.11
C ASP A 36 -6.22 -4.47 -38.57
N GLU A 37 -6.57 -3.28 -38.09
CA GLU A 37 -5.63 -2.43 -37.39
C GLU A 37 -5.35 -3.04 -36.01
N THR A 38 -4.42 -3.95 -35.92
CA THR A 38 -3.72 -4.24 -34.67
C THR A 38 -2.86 -3.03 -34.36
N THR A 39 -3.34 -2.20 -33.44
CA THR A 39 -2.50 -1.25 -32.70
C THR A 39 -1.48 -2.07 -31.92
N THR A 40 -0.30 -2.24 -32.48
CA THR A 40 0.89 -2.60 -31.73
C THR A 40 1.20 -1.44 -30.79
N ALA A 41 1.13 -1.68 -29.49
CA ALA A 41 1.80 -0.85 -28.50
C ALA A 41 3.26 -0.69 -28.93
N PRO A 42 3.88 0.46 -28.72
CA PRO A 42 5.30 0.61 -28.99
C PRO A 42 6.07 -0.32 -28.04
N ASP A 43 6.67 -1.36 -28.58
CA ASP A 43 7.77 -2.08 -27.92
C ASP A 43 8.93 -1.06 -27.79
N GLY A 44 8.93 -0.27 -26.73
CA GLY A 44 10.10 0.47 -26.27
C GLY A 44 11.09 -0.58 -25.78
N GLU A 45 12.21 -0.79 -26.49
CA GLU A 45 13.32 -1.50 -25.88
C GLU A 45 13.71 -0.76 -24.60
N PRO A 46 14.00 -1.47 -23.46
CA PRO A 46 14.41 -0.85 -22.21
C PRO A 46 15.60 0.06 -22.50
N THR A 47 15.45 1.34 -22.26
CA THR A 47 16.58 2.28 -22.32
C THR A 47 17.34 2.08 -21.01
N GLY A 48 18.32 1.19 -20.99
CA GLY A 48 18.98 0.63 -19.82
C GLY A 48 19.82 1.59 -18.97
N ASP A 49 19.39 2.83 -18.79
CA ASP A 49 20.08 3.84 -18.00
C ASP A 49 19.19 4.47 -16.90
N PHE A 50 17.88 4.15 -16.79
CA PHE A 50 17.01 4.67 -15.73
C PHE A 50 17.12 3.82 -14.47
N LEU A 51 17.16 4.45 -13.30
CA LEU A 51 17.24 3.80 -12.00
C LEU A 51 16.28 4.46 -10.98
N GLY A 52 15.27 3.72 -10.55
CA GLY A 52 14.40 4.09 -9.42
C GLY A 52 14.89 3.46 -8.11
N CYS A 53 14.86 4.24 -7.03
CA CYS A 53 15.38 3.83 -5.74
C CYS A 53 14.38 4.17 -4.63
N GLN A 54 14.37 3.37 -3.54
CA GLN A 54 13.47 3.60 -2.39
C GLN A 54 14.24 3.64 -1.08
N VAL A 55 13.80 4.52 -0.19
CA VAL A 55 14.19 4.54 1.23
C VAL A 55 12.93 4.29 2.06
N THR A 56 12.95 3.25 2.90
CA THR A 56 11.83 3.00 3.82
C THR A 56 12.00 3.76 5.13
N ASP A 57 10.90 3.95 5.85
CA ASP A 57 10.95 4.26 7.28
C ASP A 57 11.32 3.01 8.11
N THR A 58 11.03 3.02 9.42
CA THR A 58 11.24 1.86 10.28
C THR A 58 10.15 0.82 10.04
N GLY A 59 10.49 -0.46 10.09
CA GLY A 59 9.57 -1.58 9.80
C GLY A 59 10.08 -2.49 8.70
N GLY A 60 10.97 -1.97 7.82
CA GLY A 60 11.54 -2.75 6.72
C GLY A 60 10.61 -2.87 5.51
N VAL A 61 11.15 -3.41 4.40
CA VAL A 61 10.40 -3.56 3.14
C VAL A 61 9.43 -4.74 3.15
N ASP A 62 9.69 -5.76 3.96
CA ASP A 62 8.86 -6.98 4.08
C ASP A 62 7.84 -6.84 5.24
N ASP A 63 7.10 -5.74 5.28
CA ASP A 63 6.19 -5.41 6.39
C ASP A 63 4.75 -5.93 6.23
N ASN A 64 4.45 -6.55 5.10
CA ASN A 64 3.12 -7.01 4.68
C ASN A 64 2.05 -5.89 4.66
N SER A 65 2.47 -4.64 4.52
CA SER A 65 1.60 -3.46 4.60
C SER A 65 2.20 -2.28 3.84
N PHE A 66 2.62 -1.24 4.55
CA PHE A 66 2.94 0.10 4.06
C PHE A 66 4.17 0.15 3.14
N ASN A 67 5.34 -0.28 3.64
CA ASN A 67 6.58 -0.20 2.88
C ASN A 67 6.62 -1.20 1.71
N GLU A 68 6.08 -2.41 1.92
CA GLU A 68 5.97 -3.42 0.88
C GLU A 68 5.06 -2.95 -0.26
N THR A 69 3.92 -2.32 0.05
CA THR A 69 3.00 -1.80 -0.96
C THR A 69 3.64 -0.69 -1.79
N ALA A 70 4.36 0.24 -1.16
CA ALA A 70 5.08 1.28 -1.88
C ALA A 70 6.20 0.69 -2.76
N PHE A 71 6.91 -0.33 -2.26
CA PHE A 71 7.98 -1.01 -3.01
C PHE A 71 7.43 -1.80 -4.20
N ALA A 72 6.26 -2.43 -4.07
CA ALA A 72 5.59 -3.10 -5.18
C ALA A 72 5.31 -2.15 -6.36
N GLY A 73 5.02 -0.88 -6.10
CA GLY A 73 4.89 0.15 -7.12
C GLY A 73 6.21 0.43 -7.84
N LEU A 74 7.31 0.50 -7.11
CA LEU A 74 8.64 0.66 -7.69
C LEU A 74 9.06 -0.58 -8.50
N GLU A 75 8.78 -1.80 -8.00
CA GLU A 75 9.04 -3.05 -8.72
C GLU A 75 8.23 -3.13 -10.01
N SER A 76 6.95 -2.73 -9.98
CA SER A 76 6.08 -2.69 -11.15
C SER A 76 6.63 -1.74 -12.22
N ALA A 77 7.08 -0.55 -11.85
CA ALA A 77 7.73 0.38 -12.76
C ALA A 77 9.08 -0.16 -13.27
N ALA A 78 9.83 -0.84 -12.41
CA ALA A 78 11.11 -1.46 -12.77
C ALA A 78 10.95 -2.58 -13.80
N ASP A 79 9.91 -3.40 -13.65
CA ASP A 79 9.55 -4.44 -14.63
C ASP A 79 9.16 -3.84 -15.99
N GLU A 80 8.42 -2.72 -15.99
CA GLU A 80 8.01 -2.04 -17.22
C GLU A 80 9.19 -1.37 -17.93
N LEU A 81 10.07 -0.70 -17.17
CA LEU A 81 11.20 0.07 -17.72
C LEU A 81 12.47 -0.75 -17.90
N GLY A 82 12.56 -1.94 -17.28
CA GLY A 82 13.68 -2.86 -17.43
C GLY A 82 14.89 -2.49 -16.59
N PHE A 83 14.72 -1.99 -15.38
CA PHE A 83 15.79 -1.74 -14.41
C PHE A 83 15.67 -2.64 -13.16
N GLU A 84 16.72 -2.70 -12.35
CA GLU A 84 16.70 -3.37 -11.04
C GLU A 84 16.49 -2.32 -9.96
N PRO A 85 15.39 -2.35 -9.20
CA PRO A 85 15.13 -1.35 -8.16
C PRO A 85 16.10 -1.50 -7.00
N ALA A 86 16.50 -0.39 -6.38
CA ALA A 86 17.35 -0.39 -5.21
C ALA A 86 16.58 0.09 -3.98
N VAL A 87 16.67 -0.63 -2.87
CA VAL A 87 16.04 -0.25 -1.61
C VAL A 87 17.07 -0.14 -0.49
N LEU A 88 16.93 0.88 0.35
CA LEU A 88 17.64 1.02 1.62
C LEU A 88 16.62 1.15 2.75
N GLU A 89 16.68 0.21 3.67
CA GLU A 89 15.84 0.20 4.87
C GLU A 89 16.47 1.05 5.96
N SER A 90 15.64 1.83 6.67
CA SER A 90 16.06 2.62 7.80
C SER A 90 15.70 1.91 9.12
N GLN A 91 16.65 1.86 10.03
CA GLN A 91 16.44 1.27 11.36
C GLN A 91 16.09 2.36 12.41
N SER A 92 16.25 3.61 12.04
CA SER A 92 15.96 4.77 12.87
C SER A 92 15.96 6.06 12.04
N ASP A 93 15.43 7.14 12.58
CA ASP A 93 15.45 8.48 11.97
C ASP A 93 16.88 8.95 11.58
N ALA A 94 17.90 8.43 12.27
CA ALA A 94 19.29 8.77 11.97
C ALA A 94 19.78 8.20 10.62
N ASP A 95 19.09 7.22 10.07
CA ASP A 95 19.42 6.56 8.81
C ASP A 95 18.78 7.25 7.60
N PHE A 96 17.71 8.06 7.78
CA PHE A 96 16.95 8.65 6.69
C PHE A 96 17.82 9.49 5.75
N ALA A 97 18.46 10.53 6.25
CA ALA A 97 19.31 11.41 5.43
C ALA A 97 20.53 10.68 4.82
N PRO A 98 21.27 9.81 5.55
CA PRO A 98 22.30 8.98 4.95
C PRO A 98 21.83 8.05 3.83
N ASN A 99 20.65 7.42 3.98
CA ASN A 99 20.10 6.53 2.97
C ASN A 99 19.66 7.29 1.71
N ILE A 100 19.00 8.44 1.87
CA ILE A 100 18.65 9.32 0.74
C ILE A 100 19.92 9.75 0.01
N GLN A 101 20.95 10.21 0.74
CA GLN A 101 22.21 10.63 0.14
C GLN A 101 22.92 9.49 -0.60
N ALA A 102 22.87 8.27 -0.07
CA ALA A 102 23.48 7.11 -0.73
C ALA A 102 22.80 6.79 -2.09
N HIS A 103 21.49 6.96 -2.21
CA HIS A 103 20.79 6.82 -3.49
C HIS A 103 21.11 7.95 -4.47
N ILE A 104 21.25 9.20 -3.98
CA ILE A 104 21.71 10.32 -4.82
C ILE A 104 23.14 10.06 -5.31
N ASP A 105 24.04 9.59 -4.45
CA ASP A 105 25.43 9.27 -4.79
C ASP A 105 25.52 8.06 -5.77
N ASN A 106 24.52 7.19 -5.76
CA ASN A 106 24.38 6.07 -6.70
C ASN A 106 23.71 6.47 -8.03
N GLU A 107 23.48 7.76 -8.25
CA GLU A 107 22.91 8.32 -9.47
C GLU A 107 21.50 7.76 -9.79
N CYS A 108 20.66 7.53 -8.75
CA CYS A 108 19.24 7.20 -8.96
C CYS A 108 18.52 8.36 -9.65
N ASP A 109 17.76 8.10 -10.70
CA ASP A 109 16.98 9.14 -11.41
C ASP A 109 15.81 9.67 -10.58
N ILE A 110 15.20 8.80 -9.79
CA ILE A 110 14.18 9.16 -8.79
C ILE A 110 14.44 8.43 -7.48
N VAL A 111 14.28 9.11 -6.35
CA VAL A 111 14.32 8.52 -5.01
C VAL A 111 12.92 8.61 -4.38
N VAL A 112 12.31 7.46 -4.15
CA VAL A 112 11.04 7.32 -3.43
C VAL A 112 11.34 7.21 -1.95
N THR A 113 10.86 8.15 -1.15
CA THR A 113 10.95 8.11 0.31
C THR A 113 9.59 7.73 0.88
N VAL A 114 9.55 6.71 1.74
CA VAL A 114 8.28 6.11 2.19
C VAL A 114 8.07 6.41 3.67
N GLY A 115 7.05 7.20 3.95
CA GLY A 115 6.57 7.48 5.30
C GLY A 115 6.74 8.92 5.79
N PHE A 116 5.80 9.31 6.63
CA PHE A 116 5.69 10.65 7.23
C PHE A 116 7.00 11.13 7.90
N LEU A 117 7.73 10.21 8.53
CA LEU A 117 8.94 10.54 9.28
C LEU A 117 10.11 10.98 8.38
N LEU A 118 10.07 10.68 7.08
CA LEU A 118 11.11 11.09 6.12
C LEU A 118 10.92 12.51 5.58
N GLY A 119 9.83 13.21 5.93
CA GLY A 119 9.50 14.53 5.40
C GLY A 119 10.65 15.55 5.46
N ASP A 120 11.19 15.80 6.65
CA ASP A 120 12.27 16.75 6.85
C ASP A 120 13.57 16.37 6.11
N ALA A 121 13.88 15.07 6.06
CA ALA A 121 15.07 14.57 5.37
C ALA A 121 14.92 14.71 3.84
N THR A 122 13.73 14.42 3.31
CA THR A 122 13.39 14.57 1.88
C THR A 122 13.43 16.04 1.47
N ALA A 123 12.81 16.96 2.24
CA ALA A 123 12.85 18.38 1.98
C ALA A 123 14.29 18.90 1.90
N THR A 124 15.13 18.53 2.90
CA THR A 124 16.54 18.92 2.95
C THR A 124 17.32 18.41 1.74
N ALA A 125 17.08 17.18 1.33
CA ALA A 125 17.73 16.58 0.17
C ALA A 125 17.27 17.25 -1.15
N ALA A 126 15.96 17.52 -1.29
CA ALA A 126 15.39 18.17 -2.46
C ALA A 126 15.90 19.62 -2.65
N GLU A 127 15.99 20.40 -1.57
CA GLU A 127 16.57 21.75 -1.61
C GLU A 127 18.06 21.74 -2.01
N ALA A 128 18.82 20.77 -1.53
CA ALA A 128 20.24 20.64 -1.82
C ALA A 128 20.53 20.14 -3.23
N ASN A 129 19.60 19.40 -3.84
CA ASN A 129 19.75 18.71 -5.13
C ASN A 129 18.56 19.02 -6.05
N PRO A 130 18.43 20.24 -6.60
CA PRO A 130 17.24 20.66 -7.36
C PRO A 130 17.03 19.92 -8.69
N ASP A 131 18.03 19.21 -9.18
CA ASP A 131 17.96 18.41 -10.40
C ASP A 131 17.63 16.93 -10.11
N GLN A 132 17.62 16.49 -8.84
CA GLN A 132 17.24 15.16 -8.39
C GLN A 132 15.73 15.09 -8.19
N LEU A 133 15.08 14.06 -8.76
CA LEU A 133 13.65 13.84 -8.56
C LEU A 133 13.39 13.00 -7.30
N PHE A 134 12.30 13.34 -6.61
CA PHE A 134 11.83 12.63 -5.43
C PHE A 134 10.34 12.36 -5.53
N ALA A 135 9.90 11.26 -4.94
CA ALA A 135 8.52 11.07 -4.53
C ALA A 135 8.50 10.76 -3.03
N ILE A 136 7.54 11.31 -2.30
CA ILE A 136 7.37 11.01 -0.87
C ILE A 136 5.97 10.50 -0.61
N VAL A 137 5.88 9.37 0.11
CA VAL A 137 4.60 8.76 0.49
C VAL A 137 4.18 9.24 1.88
N ASP A 138 2.92 9.64 2.02
CA ASP A 138 2.31 10.06 3.29
C ASP A 138 2.90 11.33 3.90
N PHE A 139 3.35 12.25 3.08
CA PHE A 139 3.78 13.55 3.57
C PHE A 139 3.41 14.64 2.56
N ASP A 140 2.85 15.73 3.09
CA ASP A 140 2.69 17.01 2.39
C ASP A 140 3.52 18.09 3.08
N PHE A 141 4.11 18.96 2.29
CA PHE A 141 4.94 20.04 2.83
C PHE A 141 4.06 21.26 3.12
N PHE A 142 3.80 21.50 4.39
CA PHE A 142 2.99 22.60 4.85
C PHE A 142 3.73 23.49 5.87
N ASP A 143 3.83 24.79 5.58
CA ASP A 143 4.34 25.79 6.50
C ASP A 143 3.23 26.21 7.47
N SER A 144 3.21 25.65 8.67
CA SER A 144 2.21 25.94 9.69
C SER A 144 2.29 27.39 10.21
N ASP A 145 3.45 28.07 10.12
CA ASP A 145 3.63 29.45 10.54
C ASP A 145 3.07 30.45 9.49
N ALA A 146 3.24 30.12 8.21
CA ALA A 146 2.69 30.90 7.11
C ALA A 146 1.24 30.49 6.74
N GLY A 147 0.83 29.28 7.09
CA GLY A 147 -0.47 28.71 6.70
C GLY A 147 -0.55 28.46 5.18
N THR A 148 0.55 28.03 4.58
CA THR A 148 0.65 27.81 3.12
C THR A 148 1.44 26.56 2.82
N ASP A 149 1.09 25.91 1.70
CA ASP A 149 1.87 24.79 1.19
C ASP A 149 3.28 25.25 0.75
N ILE A 150 4.27 24.43 1.05
CA ILE A 150 5.62 24.56 0.52
C ILE A 150 5.68 23.69 -0.72
N SER A 151 6.12 24.22 -1.84
CA SER A 151 6.14 23.49 -3.10
C SER A 151 7.58 23.29 -3.56
N PHE A 152 7.90 22.07 -3.95
CA PHE A 152 9.16 21.69 -4.59
C PHE A 152 8.86 21.23 -6.02
N ASP A 153 9.52 21.83 -7.00
CA ASP A 153 9.35 21.43 -8.41
C ASP A 153 9.86 19.99 -8.68
N ASN A 154 10.74 19.50 -7.82
CA ASN A 154 11.40 18.21 -7.92
C ASN A 154 10.90 17.15 -6.91
N VAL A 155 9.79 17.40 -6.20
CA VAL A 155 9.18 16.44 -5.27
C VAL A 155 7.72 16.20 -5.64
N LYS A 156 7.32 14.95 -5.79
CA LYS A 156 5.94 14.50 -5.87
C LYS A 156 5.49 14.01 -4.49
N GLU A 157 4.50 14.66 -3.93
CA GLU A 157 3.90 14.35 -2.64
C GLU A 157 2.73 13.40 -2.85
N LEU A 158 2.85 12.16 -2.39
CA LEU A 158 1.84 11.12 -2.58
C LEU A 158 1.01 11.00 -1.29
N THR A 159 -0.12 11.70 -1.25
CA THR A 159 -1.02 11.78 -0.10
C THR A 159 -2.36 11.08 -0.37
N PHE A 160 -3.10 10.74 0.67
CA PHE A 160 -4.30 9.90 0.55
C PHE A 160 -5.39 10.38 1.53
N SER A 161 -6.62 10.50 1.04
CA SER A 161 -7.84 10.68 1.84
C SER A 161 -8.27 9.34 2.44
N THR A 162 -7.42 8.80 3.31
CA THR A 162 -7.61 7.47 3.89
C THR A 162 -8.84 7.39 4.79
N ASP A 163 -9.25 8.53 5.37
CA ASP A 163 -10.48 8.69 6.14
C ASP A 163 -11.73 8.30 5.34
N GLU A 164 -11.76 8.52 4.02
CA GLU A 164 -12.88 8.13 3.17
C GLU A 164 -13.10 6.61 3.18
N ALA A 165 -12.03 5.83 2.96
CA ALA A 165 -12.11 4.36 2.98
C ALA A 165 -12.28 3.82 4.41
N ALA A 166 -11.62 4.45 5.41
CA ALA A 166 -11.75 4.08 6.81
C ALA A 166 -13.16 4.34 7.35
N PHE A 167 -13.87 5.36 6.85
CA PHE A 167 -15.28 5.60 7.16
C PHE A 167 -16.15 4.42 6.71
N LEU A 168 -15.96 3.94 5.48
CA LEU A 168 -16.68 2.78 4.98
C LEU A 168 -16.40 1.52 5.82
N ALA A 169 -15.12 1.34 6.21
CA ALA A 169 -14.71 0.24 7.10
C ALA A 169 -15.33 0.35 8.49
N GLY A 170 -15.43 1.57 9.05
CA GLY A 170 -16.07 1.84 10.34
C GLY A 170 -17.57 1.55 10.31
N TYR A 171 -18.27 1.96 9.25
CA TYR A 171 -19.67 1.63 9.03
C TYR A 171 -19.87 0.11 8.93
N LEU A 172 -19.05 -0.58 8.14
CA LEU A 172 -19.09 -2.03 7.99
C LEU A 172 -18.84 -2.75 9.32
N ALA A 173 -17.84 -2.31 10.08
CA ALA A 173 -17.54 -2.86 11.39
C ALA A 173 -18.72 -2.70 12.36
N ALA A 174 -19.32 -1.51 12.41
CA ALA A 174 -20.49 -1.25 13.27
C ALA A 174 -21.69 -2.14 12.87
N ALA A 175 -21.91 -2.32 11.57
CA ALA A 175 -23.04 -3.11 11.06
C ALA A 175 -22.86 -4.62 11.27
N THR A 176 -21.60 -5.10 11.45
CA THR A 176 -21.29 -6.54 11.55
C THR A 176 -20.78 -6.97 12.93
N SER A 177 -20.49 -6.05 13.83
CA SER A 177 -20.11 -6.37 15.22
C SER A 177 -21.22 -7.10 15.95
N GLU A 178 -20.91 -8.21 16.60
CA GLU A 178 -21.85 -8.99 17.43
C GLU A 178 -21.94 -8.45 18.86
N THR A 179 -20.84 -7.85 19.34
CA THR A 179 -20.76 -7.30 20.71
C THR A 179 -21.19 -5.84 20.81
N GLY A 180 -21.21 -5.12 19.68
CA GLY A 180 -21.36 -3.68 19.63
C GLY A 180 -20.13 -2.91 20.12
N ILE A 181 -18.96 -3.57 20.17
CA ILE A 181 -17.70 -2.95 20.57
C ILE A 181 -16.64 -3.26 19.50
N VAL A 182 -16.12 -2.22 18.88
CA VAL A 182 -15.07 -2.28 17.86
C VAL A 182 -13.79 -1.66 18.42
N GLY A 183 -12.63 -2.18 18.04
CA GLY A 183 -11.34 -1.73 18.55
C GLY A 183 -10.45 -1.16 17.46
N THR A 184 -9.62 -0.19 17.81
CA THR A 184 -8.50 0.27 16.96
C THR A 184 -7.31 0.69 17.81
N TYR A 185 -6.14 0.68 17.20
CA TYR A 185 -4.93 1.25 17.78
C TYR A 185 -3.95 1.66 16.67
N GLY A 186 -3.04 2.57 16.98
CA GLY A 186 -2.01 3.02 16.06
C GLY A 186 -0.60 2.56 16.44
N GLY A 187 0.32 2.66 15.51
CA GLY A 187 1.76 2.55 15.75
C GLY A 187 2.24 3.78 16.52
N ILE A 188 2.44 4.88 15.83
CA ILE A 188 2.82 6.18 16.40
C ILE A 188 1.68 7.17 16.20
N ASN A 189 1.49 8.10 17.15
CA ASN A 189 0.48 9.15 17.01
C ASN A 189 0.96 10.24 16.03
N ILE A 190 0.70 10.01 14.75
CA ILE A 190 0.99 10.93 13.64
C ILE A 190 -0.25 11.03 12.73
N PRO A 191 -0.39 12.13 11.95
CA PRO A 191 -1.60 12.38 11.15
C PRO A 191 -1.97 11.24 10.20
N THR A 192 -1.00 10.61 9.56
CA THR A 192 -1.22 9.51 8.60
C THR A 192 -1.64 8.18 9.24
N VAL A 193 -1.56 8.08 10.57
CA VAL A 193 -2.11 6.99 11.38
C VAL A 193 -3.49 7.37 11.92
N THR A 194 -3.61 8.57 12.50
CA THR A 194 -4.89 8.97 13.12
C THR A 194 -6.01 9.16 12.11
N ILE A 195 -5.70 9.50 10.84
CA ILE A 195 -6.69 9.62 9.77
C ILE A 195 -7.50 8.33 9.54
N PHE A 196 -6.88 7.15 9.68
CA PHE A 196 -7.61 5.87 9.65
C PHE A 196 -8.56 5.74 10.84
N MET A 197 -8.06 6.09 12.04
CA MET A 197 -8.80 5.96 13.29
C MET A 197 -9.96 6.95 13.34
N ASP A 198 -9.76 8.16 12.83
CA ASP A 198 -10.78 9.21 12.70
C ASP A 198 -11.88 8.80 11.70
N GLY A 199 -11.48 8.31 10.52
CA GLY A 199 -12.43 7.81 9.53
C GLY A 199 -13.26 6.65 10.06
N MET A 200 -12.63 5.68 10.75
CA MET A 200 -13.33 4.56 11.38
C MET A 200 -14.34 5.05 12.43
N LEU A 201 -13.95 5.99 13.30
CA LEU A 201 -14.84 6.58 14.31
C LEU A 201 -16.03 7.26 13.64
N ALA A 202 -15.79 8.08 12.63
CA ALA A 202 -16.84 8.78 11.89
C ALA A 202 -17.84 7.81 11.23
N GLY A 203 -17.35 6.70 10.66
CA GLY A 203 -18.20 5.66 10.06
C GLY A 203 -19.09 4.95 11.09
N ILE A 204 -18.53 4.64 12.28
CA ILE A 204 -19.31 4.06 13.39
C ILE A 204 -20.35 5.04 13.90
N GLU A 205 -19.99 6.32 14.11
CA GLU A 205 -20.92 7.36 14.53
C GLU A 205 -22.07 7.55 13.52
N PHE A 206 -21.74 7.55 12.22
CA PHE A 206 -22.73 7.64 11.16
C PHE A 206 -23.70 6.45 11.16
N TYR A 207 -23.20 5.22 11.35
CA TYR A 207 -24.05 4.03 11.51
C TYR A 207 -25.00 4.16 12.70
N ASN A 208 -24.48 4.60 13.84
CA ASN A 208 -25.29 4.81 15.05
C ASN A 208 -26.38 5.86 14.84
N GLU A 209 -26.07 6.96 14.15
CA GLU A 209 -27.07 8.01 13.82
C GLU A 209 -28.15 7.50 12.87
N GLU A 210 -27.79 6.69 11.88
CA GLU A 210 -28.71 6.16 10.87
C GLU A 210 -29.64 5.10 11.45
N THR A 211 -29.12 4.19 12.29
CA THR A 211 -29.84 3.00 12.76
C THR A 211 -30.45 3.18 14.13
N GLY A 212 -29.91 4.08 14.96
CA GLY A 212 -30.25 4.27 16.35
C GLY A 212 -29.62 3.26 17.30
N GLU A 213 -28.62 2.51 16.82
CA GLU A 213 -27.75 1.62 17.62
C GLU A 213 -26.72 2.44 18.42
N ASP A 214 -25.92 1.78 19.25
CA ASP A 214 -24.90 2.41 20.14
C ASP A 214 -23.62 1.58 20.13
N VAL A 215 -23.02 1.39 18.94
CA VAL A 215 -21.75 0.71 18.76
C VAL A 215 -20.62 1.60 19.25
N GLN A 216 -19.71 1.05 20.05
CA GLN A 216 -18.62 1.79 20.67
C GLN A 216 -17.29 1.50 19.98
N LEU A 217 -16.49 2.55 19.73
CA LEU A 217 -15.08 2.39 19.38
C LEU A 217 -14.23 2.46 20.65
N VAL A 218 -13.38 1.46 20.88
CA VAL A 218 -12.38 1.47 21.94
C VAL A 218 -10.98 1.59 21.35
N GLY A 219 -10.10 2.28 22.04
CA GLY A 219 -8.72 2.53 21.59
C GLY A 219 -8.50 3.84 20.85
N TRP A 220 -9.58 4.58 20.53
CA TRP A 220 -9.53 5.94 19.97
C TRP A 220 -10.79 6.72 20.30
N ASP A 221 -10.67 8.01 20.67
CA ASP A 221 -11.82 8.90 21.00
C ASP A 221 -11.85 10.18 20.15
N GLY A 222 -11.07 10.24 19.07
CA GLY A 222 -10.90 11.42 18.21
C GLY A 222 -9.81 12.38 18.69
N THR A 223 -9.14 12.10 19.81
CA THR A 223 -8.08 12.94 20.39
C THR A 223 -6.98 12.11 21.05
N ASP A 224 -7.39 11.20 21.93
CA ASP A 224 -6.50 10.32 22.66
C ASP A 224 -6.79 8.85 22.33
N GLY A 225 -5.76 8.01 22.30
CA GLY A 225 -5.92 6.61 21.94
C GLY A 225 -4.79 5.69 22.36
N SER A 226 -4.89 4.46 21.89
CA SER A 226 -3.91 3.40 22.12
C SER A 226 -2.85 3.41 21.00
N PHE A 227 -1.58 3.52 21.37
CA PHE A 227 -0.46 3.49 20.43
C PHE A 227 0.63 2.57 20.96
N THR A 228 1.26 1.80 20.06
CA THR A 228 2.39 0.92 20.41
C THR A 228 3.65 1.70 20.66
N GLY A 229 3.80 2.87 20.04
CA GLY A 229 4.96 3.75 20.11
C GLY A 229 6.05 3.41 19.08
N ASP A 230 5.84 2.43 18.23
CA ASP A 230 6.73 1.99 17.15
C ASP A 230 5.94 1.27 16.03
N PHE A 231 6.64 0.94 14.92
CA PHE A 231 6.12 0.12 13.81
C PHE A 231 6.91 -1.20 13.65
N GLU A 232 7.58 -1.68 14.69
CA GLU A 232 8.50 -2.81 14.58
C GLU A 232 8.14 -3.98 15.50
N ASN A 233 7.57 -3.70 16.68
CA ASN A 233 7.40 -4.69 17.74
C ASN A 233 5.99 -5.27 17.77
N ALA A 234 5.76 -6.39 17.07
CA ALA A 234 4.48 -7.11 17.03
C ALA A 234 3.96 -7.51 18.44
N GLU A 235 4.86 -7.73 19.42
CA GLU A 235 4.43 -8.02 20.80
C GLU A 235 3.66 -6.85 21.43
N ASN A 236 4.00 -5.60 21.09
CA ASN A 236 3.24 -4.42 21.55
C ASN A 236 1.82 -4.42 20.95
N GLY A 237 1.68 -4.77 19.66
CA GLY A 237 0.38 -4.94 19.00
C GLY A 237 -0.46 -6.05 19.66
N ARG A 238 0.17 -7.19 19.93
CA ARG A 238 -0.48 -8.31 20.63
C ARG A 238 -1.03 -7.89 22.01
N LEU A 239 -0.24 -7.16 22.79
CA LEU A 239 -0.64 -6.72 24.12
C LEU A 239 -1.79 -5.70 24.09
N ILE A 240 -1.78 -4.76 23.14
CA ILE A 240 -2.88 -3.80 22.97
C ILE A 240 -4.13 -4.54 22.51
N THR A 241 -4.00 -5.45 21.53
CA THR A 241 -5.13 -6.26 21.05
C THR A 241 -5.78 -7.05 22.20
N GLU A 242 -4.99 -7.72 23.04
CA GLU A 242 -5.53 -8.42 24.22
C GLU A 242 -6.33 -7.48 25.13
N GLN A 243 -5.90 -6.22 25.31
CA GLN A 243 -6.64 -5.25 26.11
C GLN A 243 -7.95 -4.80 25.43
N LEU A 244 -7.99 -4.70 24.10
CA LEU A 244 -9.21 -4.37 23.36
C LEU A 244 -10.19 -5.54 23.41
N LEU A 245 -9.72 -6.77 23.25
CA LEU A 245 -10.53 -7.99 23.40
C LEU A 245 -11.10 -8.12 24.83
N ASP A 246 -10.30 -7.81 25.86
CA ASP A 246 -10.75 -7.78 27.25
C ASP A 246 -11.85 -6.72 27.51
N GLN A 247 -11.92 -5.68 26.68
CA GLN A 247 -13.00 -4.69 26.71
C GLN A 247 -14.23 -5.14 25.92
N GLY A 248 -14.13 -6.26 25.21
CA GLY A 248 -15.23 -6.88 24.47
C GLY A 248 -15.24 -6.55 22.96
N ALA A 249 -14.17 -5.95 22.43
CA ALA A 249 -14.05 -5.73 20.99
C ALA A 249 -14.04 -7.07 20.25
N ASP A 250 -14.81 -7.18 19.17
CA ASP A 250 -14.88 -8.35 18.30
C ASP A 250 -14.38 -8.06 16.87
N ILE A 251 -14.15 -6.81 16.54
CA ILE A 251 -13.52 -6.37 15.30
C ILE A 251 -12.40 -5.38 15.63
N ILE A 252 -11.21 -5.56 15.11
CA ILE A 252 -10.04 -4.73 15.42
C ILE A 252 -9.36 -4.24 14.15
N MET A 253 -9.10 -2.93 14.08
CA MET A 253 -8.29 -2.31 13.01
C MET A 253 -6.93 -1.87 13.59
N PRO A 254 -5.83 -2.62 13.33
CA PRO A 254 -4.49 -2.26 13.76
C PRO A 254 -3.82 -1.32 12.72
N VAL A 255 -3.69 -0.03 13.03
CA VAL A 255 -3.05 0.96 12.15
C VAL A 255 -1.56 1.08 12.49
N ALA A 256 -0.81 0.02 12.24
CA ALA A 256 0.54 -0.11 12.81
C ALA A 256 1.53 -0.91 11.95
N GLY A 257 1.30 -1.06 10.63
CA GLY A 257 2.18 -1.84 9.76
C GLY A 257 2.46 -3.24 10.29
N PRO A 258 3.73 -3.70 10.32
CA PRO A 258 4.08 -5.07 10.75
C PRO A 258 3.69 -5.40 12.20
N VAL A 259 3.49 -4.38 13.04
CA VAL A 259 3.00 -4.55 14.42
C VAL A 259 1.58 -5.13 14.45
N GLY A 260 0.79 -4.92 13.39
CA GLY A 260 -0.52 -5.53 13.18
C GLY A 260 -0.52 -7.07 13.18
N GLN A 261 0.62 -7.71 12.89
CA GLN A 261 0.78 -9.17 13.03
C GLN A 261 0.49 -9.64 14.46
N GLY A 262 0.79 -8.81 15.46
CA GLY A 262 0.45 -9.09 16.87
C GLY A 262 -1.06 -9.19 17.12
N THR A 263 -1.90 -8.51 16.34
CA THR A 263 -3.36 -8.68 16.41
C THR A 263 -3.79 -10.08 15.97
N ILE A 264 -3.23 -10.56 14.85
CA ILE A 264 -3.47 -11.91 14.33
C ILE A 264 -3.04 -12.95 15.38
N GLU A 265 -1.87 -12.78 15.99
CA GLU A 265 -1.38 -13.66 17.04
C GLU A 265 -2.29 -13.68 18.28
N ALA A 266 -2.78 -12.53 18.73
CA ALA A 266 -3.67 -12.42 19.89
C ALA A 266 -5.00 -13.12 19.63
N ILE A 267 -5.64 -12.90 18.49
CA ILE A 267 -6.91 -13.53 18.11
C ILE A 267 -6.75 -15.05 18.01
N ASN A 268 -5.70 -15.53 17.35
CA ASN A 268 -5.42 -16.96 17.22
C ASN A 268 -5.17 -17.61 18.58
N ALA A 269 -4.49 -16.93 19.51
CA ALA A 269 -4.25 -17.42 20.86
C ALA A 269 -5.55 -17.45 21.71
N GLY A 270 -6.48 -16.55 21.48
CA GLY A 270 -7.78 -16.47 22.14
C GLY A 270 -8.76 -17.56 21.71
N GLY A 271 -8.52 -18.22 20.59
CA GLY A 271 -9.36 -19.29 20.05
C GLY A 271 -10.11 -18.90 18.78
N GLY A 272 -9.97 -17.68 18.32
CA GLY A 272 -10.58 -17.15 17.10
C GLY A 272 -12.05 -16.77 17.27
N GLY A 273 -12.61 -16.14 16.24
CA GLY A 273 -14.00 -15.67 16.19
C GLY A 273 -14.09 -14.16 16.07
N GLU A 274 -13.04 -13.46 16.47
CA GLU A 274 -12.88 -12.03 16.25
C GLU A 274 -12.37 -11.77 14.84
N ARG A 275 -12.59 -10.57 14.31
CA ARG A 275 -12.25 -10.17 12.94
C ARG A 275 -11.24 -9.03 12.94
N VAL A 276 -10.54 -8.90 11.83
CA VAL A 276 -9.56 -7.84 11.62
C VAL A 276 -9.97 -7.02 10.40
N ILE A 277 -9.80 -5.71 10.47
CA ILE A 277 -9.76 -4.83 9.31
C ILE A 277 -8.28 -4.48 9.10
N TRP A 278 -7.69 -5.02 8.04
CA TRP A 278 -6.29 -4.74 7.72
C TRP A 278 -6.12 -3.33 7.15
N VAL A 279 -4.89 -2.88 6.96
CA VAL A 279 -4.60 -1.53 6.47
C VAL A 279 -3.56 -1.54 5.36
N ASP A 280 -3.57 -0.48 4.56
CA ASP A 280 -2.68 -0.16 3.45
C ASP A 280 -2.86 -1.05 2.21
N THR A 281 -2.95 -2.36 2.36
CA THR A 281 -3.10 -3.33 1.29
C THR A 281 -4.18 -4.37 1.61
N ASP A 282 -4.56 -5.21 0.66
CA ASP A 282 -5.45 -6.35 0.92
C ASP A 282 -4.75 -7.40 1.79
N GLY A 283 -5.21 -7.55 3.04
CA GLY A 283 -4.68 -8.51 3.99
C GLY A 283 -4.73 -9.95 3.49
N CYS A 284 -5.73 -10.33 2.69
CA CYS A 284 -5.79 -11.65 2.08
C CYS A 284 -4.69 -11.90 1.03
N VAL A 285 -4.12 -10.85 0.48
CA VAL A 285 -2.98 -10.93 -0.45
C VAL A 285 -1.66 -10.90 0.31
N SER A 286 -1.49 -9.95 1.24
CA SER A 286 -0.22 -9.76 1.95
C SER A 286 0.00 -10.76 3.08
N VAL A 287 -1.07 -11.25 3.73
CA VAL A 287 -1.02 -12.23 4.83
C VAL A 287 -2.00 -13.38 4.57
N PRO A 288 -1.83 -14.16 3.49
CA PRO A 288 -2.83 -15.13 3.03
C PRO A 288 -3.17 -16.23 4.04
N ASP A 289 -2.25 -16.55 4.95
CA ASP A 289 -2.47 -17.54 6.00
C ASP A 289 -3.46 -17.07 7.09
N ALA A 290 -3.82 -15.79 7.12
CA ALA A 290 -4.76 -15.19 8.06
C ALA A 290 -6.01 -14.61 7.36
N CYS A 291 -6.25 -14.95 6.08
CA CYS A 291 -7.37 -14.40 5.30
C CYS A 291 -8.73 -14.64 5.96
N ASP A 292 -8.89 -15.75 6.68
CA ASP A 292 -10.08 -16.12 7.43
C ASP A 292 -10.39 -15.19 8.63
N LEU A 293 -9.48 -14.29 8.97
CA LEU A 293 -9.70 -13.25 9.98
C LEU A 293 -10.05 -11.89 9.39
N PHE A 294 -9.71 -11.63 8.12
CA PHE A 294 -9.89 -10.30 7.53
C PHE A 294 -11.30 -10.05 7.01
N LEU A 295 -12.07 -9.25 7.76
CA LEU A 295 -13.40 -8.79 7.33
C LEU A 295 -13.28 -7.97 6.02
N THR A 296 -12.30 -7.10 5.95
CA THR A 296 -11.87 -6.29 4.81
C THR A 296 -10.52 -5.65 5.13
N SER A 297 -10.03 -4.79 4.23
CA SER A 297 -8.88 -3.92 4.49
C SER A 297 -9.19 -2.50 4.04
N VAL A 298 -8.68 -1.50 4.77
CA VAL A 298 -8.63 -0.11 4.30
C VAL A 298 -7.40 0.03 3.42
N MET A 299 -7.62 0.03 2.11
CA MET A 299 -6.55 0.07 1.12
C MET A 299 -6.09 1.49 0.84
N LYS A 300 -4.80 1.61 0.64
CA LYS A 300 -4.10 2.80 0.18
C LYS A 300 -3.23 2.38 -1.00
N ASN A 301 -3.66 2.71 -2.23
CA ASN A 301 -3.04 2.21 -3.46
C ASN A 301 -1.74 2.98 -3.77
N MET A 302 -0.79 2.87 -2.83
CA MET A 302 0.53 3.49 -2.91
C MET A 302 1.37 2.90 -4.05
N ASP A 303 1.16 1.63 -4.36
CA ASP A 303 1.79 0.95 -5.48
C ASP A 303 1.49 1.66 -6.81
N VAL A 304 0.24 2.00 -7.07
CA VAL A 304 -0.15 2.75 -8.27
C VAL A 304 0.47 4.16 -8.26
N ALA A 305 0.40 4.87 -7.14
CA ALA A 305 0.91 6.23 -7.03
C ALA A 305 2.45 6.30 -7.20
N VAL A 306 3.18 5.34 -6.61
CA VAL A 306 4.64 5.22 -6.76
C VAL A 306 5.00 4.83 -8.19
N HIS A 307 4.33 3.81 -8.76
CA HIS A 307 4.52 3.42 -10.15
C HIS A 307 4.40 4.63 -11.08
N ASP A 308 3.30 5.38 -11.00
CA ASP A 308 3.04 6.52 -11.87
C ASP A 308 4.08 7.66 -11.68
N ALA A 309 4.53 7.90 -10.44
CA ALA A 309 5.59 8.86 -10.17
C ALA A 309 6.91 8.44 -10.85
N VAL A 310 7.28 7.17 -10.78
CA VAL A 310 8.49 6.62 -11.41
C VAL A 310 8.39 6.65 -12.94
N ILE A 311 7.25 6.24 -13.50
CA ILE A 311 7.01 6.31 -14.95
C ILE A 311 7.12 7.76 -15.46
N SER A 312 6.50 8.72 -14.76
CA SER A 312 6.57 10.14 -15.14
C SER A 312 8.00 10.69 -15.07
N ALA A 313 8.82 10.21 -14.15
CA ALA A 313 10.24 10.56 -14.08
C ALA A 313 11.01 10.02 -15.29
N SER A 314 10.70 8.80 -15.73
CA SER A 314 11.40 8.14 -16.83
C SER A 314 11.10 8.74 -18.20
N ASP A 315 9.87 9.18 -18.44
CA ASP A 315 9.43 9.75 -19.71
C ASP A 315 9.57 11.29 -19.80
N GLY A 316 10.00 11.92 -18.70
CA GLY A 316 10.24 13.35 -18.59
C GLY A 316 8.95 14.19 -18.43
N SER A 317 7.83 13.55 -18.08
CA SER A 317 6.57 14.23 -17.76
C SER A 317 6.40 14.54 -16.26
N PHE A 318 7.43 14.26 -15.45
CA PHE A 318 7.38 14.48 -14.01
C PHE A 318 7.05 15.95 -13.67
N GLU A 319 6.04 16.11 -12.86
CA GLU A 319 5.66 17.40 -12.27
C GLU A 319 5.59 17.25 -10.76
N GLY A 320 6.33 18.09 -10.03
CA GLY A 320 6.26 18.16 -8.56
C GLY A 320 4.88 18.59 -8.08
N GLY A 321 4.70 18.55 -6.73
CA GLY A 321 3.45 18.89 -6.08
C GLY A 321 2.61 17.68 -5.68
N VAL A 322 1.41 17.95 -5.15
CA VAL A 322 0.59 16.95 -4.47
C VAL A 322 -0.19 16.07 -5.45
N TYR A 323 -0.09 14.75 -5.26
CA TYR A 323 -1.09 13.77 -5.67
C TYR A 323 -1.94 13.45 -4.45
N LEU A 324 -3.25 13.43 -4.60
CA LEU A 324 -4.20 13.02 -3.56
C LEU A 324 -4.99 11.80 -4.03
N GLY A 325 -4.72 10.65 -3.41
CA GLY A 325 -5.52 9.44 -3.59
C GLY A 325 -6.83 9.53 -2.82
N THR A 326 -7.95 9.29 -3.51
CA THR A 326 -9.32 9.39 -2.99
C THR A 326 -10.13 8.18 -3.41
N LEU A 327 -11.36 8.01 -2.91
CA LEU A 327 -12.31 7.03 -3.45
C LEU A 327 -12.65 7.31 -4.93
N GLU A 328 -12.69 8.59 -5.35
CA GLU A 328 -13.03 8.97 -6.73
C GLU A 328 -12.01 8.47 -7.75
N ASN A 329 -10.72 8.55 -7.43
CA ASN A 329 -9.63 8.12 -8.31
C ASN A 329 -9.05 6.74 -7.95
N GLU A 330 -9.77 5.99 -7.10
CA GLU A 330 -9.35 4.67 -6.64
C GLU A 330 -7.99 4.66 -5.91
N GLY A 331 -7.53 5.82 -5.41
CA GLY A 331 -6.30 5.92 -4.62
C GLY A 331 -6.45 5.37 -3.19
N VAL A 332 -7.68 5.28 -2.70
CA VAL A 332 -8.06 4.56 -1.47
C VAL A 332 -9.32 3.73 -1.72
N GLY A 333 -9.59 2.73 -0.89
CA GLY A 333 -10.77 1.89 -1.03
C GLY A 333 -10.88 0.81 0.03
N LEU A 334 -11.88 -0.05 -0.08
CA LEU A 334 -11.99 -1.28 0.70
C LEU A 334 -11.58 -2.47 -0.14
N ALA A 335 -10.85 -3.41 0.47
CA ALA A 335 -10.62 -4.72 -0.10
C ALA A 335 -11.92 -5.52 -0.18
N PRO A 336 -12.02 -6.54 -1.06
CA PRO A 336 -13.14 -7.46 -1.08
C PRO A 336 -13.38 -8.12 0.28
N LEU A 337 -14.64 -8.48 0.56
CA LEU A 337 -15.00 -9.20 1.79
C LEU A 337 -14.47 -10.65 1.82
N ASN A 338 -14.01 -11.17 0.69
CA ASN A 338 -13.43 -12.50 0.53
C ASN A 338 -14.27 -13.61 1.21
N GLU A 339 -13.78 -14.20 2.28
CA GLU A 339 -14.49 -15.30 2.97
C GLU A 339 -15.75 -14.83 3.71
N PHE A 340 -15.89 -13.54 3.97
CA PHE A 340 -17.06 -12.94 4.64
C PHE A 340 -18.15 -12.43 3.68
N GLU A 341 -17.97 -12.55 2.35
CA GLU A 341 -18.96 -12.07 1.37
C GLU A 341 -20.36 -12.69 1.58
N ASP A 342 -20.42 -13.98 1.89
CA ASP A 342 -21.68 -14.68 2.17
C ASP A 342 -22.20 -14.45 3.61
N GLU A 343 -21.37 -13.92 4.54
CA GLU A 343 -21.72 -13.67 5.93
C GLU A 343 -22.26 -12.25 6.17
N VAL A 344 -21.78 -11.27 5.39
CA VAL A 344 -22.25 -9.89 5.44
C VAL A 344 -23.53 -9.76 4.62
N ASP A 345 -24.62 -9.32 5.26
CA ASP A 345 -25.91 -9.15 4.61
C ASP A 345 -25.80 -8.25 3.36
N GLN A 346 -26.47 -8.64 2.28
CA GLN A 346 -26.45 -7.89 1.01
C GLN A 346 -26.92 -6.43 1.20
N GLU A 347 -27.83 -6.16 2.14
CA GLU A 347 -28.30 -4.82 2.44
C GLU A 347 -27.15 -3.93 2.96
N ILE A 348 -26.24 -4.50 3.75
CA ILE A 348 -25.04 -3.80 4.25
C ILE A 348 -24.06 -3.55 3.10
N GLN A 349 -23.80 -4.56 2.25
CA GLN A 349 -22.93 -4.42 1.09
C GLN A 349 -23.44 -3.34 0.12
N ASP A 350 -24.75 -3.35 -0.16
CA ASP A 350 -25.39 -2.34 -1.02
C ASP A 350 -25.29 -0.95 -0.38
N ARG A 351 -25.41 -0.84 0.96
CA ARG A 351 -25.29 0.44 1.67
C ARG A 351 -23.87 0.99 1.65
N ILE A 352 -22.85 0.13 1.81
CA ILE A 352 -21.43 0.52 1.67
C ILE A 352 -21.17 1.10 0.28
N ALA A 353 -21.65 0.43 -0.77
CA ALA A 353 -21.50 0.93 -2.14
C ALA A 353 -22.21 2.28 -2.34
N GLU A 354 -23.41 2.46 -1.78
CA GLU A 354 -24.12 3.75 -1.82
C GLU A 354 -23.38 4.85 -1.04
N LEU A 355 -22.82 4.54 0.12
CA LEU A 355 -22.02 5.49 0.91
C LEU A 355 -20.77 5.92 0.16
N GLN A 356 -20.09 5.00 -0.51
CA GLN A 356 -18.96 5.34 -1.37
C GLN A 356 -19.33 6.38 -2.43
N GLU A 357 -20.44 6.20 -3.14
CA GLU A 357 -20.93 7.15 -4.13
C GLU A 357 -21.33 8.50 -3.49
N GLN A 358 -21.91 8.47 -2.27
CA GLN A 358 -22.28 9.66 -1.53
C GLN A 358 -21.05 10.45 -1.05
N ILE A 359 -19.97 9.79 -0.67
CA ILE A 359 -18.69 10.44 -0.33
C ILE A 359 -18.07 11.05 -1.59
N ILE A 360 -17.95 10.29 -2.68
CA ILE A 360 -17.41 10.77 -3.97
C ILE A 360 -18.19 12.00 -4.47
N SER A 361 -19.51 12.00 -4.34
CA SER A 361 -20.34 13.15 -4.74
C SER A 361 -20.33 14.33 -3.77
N GLY A 362 -19.76 14.16 -2.57
CA GLY A 362 -19.74 15.15 -1.51
C GLY A 362 -21.10 15.30 -0.78
N GLU A 363 -22.01 14.35 -0.94
CA GLU A 363 -23.27 14.28 -0.18
C GLU A 363 -23.04 13.88 1.28
N VAL A 364 -22.09 12.96 1.50
CA VAL A 364 -21.53 12.61 2.81
C VAL A 364 -20.10 13.16 2.89
N THR A 365 -19.83 13.90 3.97
CA THR A 365 -18.48 14.40 4.27
C THR A 365 -17.88 13.59 5.39
N VAL A 366 -16.63 13.17 5.22
CA VAL A 366 -15.86 12.44 6.21
C VAL A 366 -14.92 13.43 6.88
N GLY A 367 -14.99 13.60 8.20
CA GLY A 367 -14.12 14.48 8.99
C GLY A 367 -14.66 15.88 9.22
#